data_54e5deb1d25b0015b858908140ce3d94
#
_entry.id   54e5deb1d25b0015b858908140ce3d94
#
_cell.length_a   1.000
_cell.length_b   1.000
_cell.length_c   1.000
_cell.angle_alpha   90.00
_cell.angle_beta   90.00
_cell.angle_gamma   90.00
#
_symmetry.space_group_name_H-M   'P 1'
#
loop_
_entity.id
_entity.type
_entity.pdbx_description
1 polymer ?
#
loop_
_entity_poly.entity_id
_entity_poly.type
_entity_poly.pdbx_seq_one_letter_code
_entity_poly.pdbx_strand_id
1 'polypeptide(L)'
;LCGDFFQLPPVAKDIVDKRFAYESSAWEEGEFQVCYLEEQHRQIAGEMSSILNTIRLGQAGENVKVPLRTRYKKNPEGNTKATKLYTKNISVDSINNTELEKIPGESKIFFMTTHGFSKIVDILKRSCLAPEELHLKEGAEVMFIKNSREGKYVNGTRGIIDGFETKTGYPIVKTYDGARIIVEPDEWQLEDGDSIKARLVQIPLRLAWAVTIHKSQGMTLDNAEIDLSDAFEPGMGYVALSRVRTLSGLKLMGLNDMALQVDSKILDHDKKFKEWSNRAREVILSFSTMPVITPTRSCSPGKYVSGISAVSPPTSDTPVSLHAFAMPSTILSTIMGFSLSFAM
;
A
#
# COMPACT_ATOMS: atom_id res chain seq x y z
N LEU A 1 -12.51 -0.02 3.78
CA LEU A 1 -11.71 -0.54 2.66
C LEU A 1 -10.91 0.58 2.03
N CYS A 2 -9.64 0.33 1.69
CA CYS A 2 -8.79 1.27 0.95
C CYS A 2 -8.07 0.49 -0.15
N GLY A 3 -8.02 1.01 -1.38
CA GLY A 3 -7.40 0.34 -2.50
C GLY A 3 -7.37 1.17 -3.77
N ASP A 4 -6.74 0.62 -4.80
CA ASP A 4 -6.64 1.22 -6.14
C ASP A 4 -6.89 0.15 -7.19
N PHE A 5 -8.03 0.22 -7.86
CA PHE A 5 -8.44 -0.76 -8.86
C PHE A 5 -7.61 -0.73 -10.15
N PHE A 6 -6.83 0.32 -10.39
CA PHE A 6 -5.85 0.37 -11.50
C PHE A 6 -4.61 -0.48 -11.24
N GLN A 7 -4.41 -0.94 -10.00
CA GLN A 7 -3.38 -1.91 -9.68
C GLN A 7 -3.81 -3.33 -10.09
N LEU A 8 -2.88 -4.29 -9.96
CA LEU A 8 -3.13 -5.66 -10.36
C LEU A 8 -4.22 -6.31 -9.52
N PRO A 9 -5.16 -7.02 -10.13
CA PRO A 9 -6.18 -7.78 -9.44
C PRO A 9 -5.56 -9.00 -8.73
N PRO A 10 -6.30 -9.69 -7.84
CA PRO A 10 -5.84 -10.91 -7.21
C PRO A 10 -5.51 -11.99 -8.25
N VAL A 11 -4.37 -12.68 -8.06
CA VAL A 11 -4.00 -13.84 -8.88
C VAL A 11 -4.89 -15.02 -8.49
N ALA A 12 -5.89 -15.33 -9.31
CA ALA A 12 -6.78 -16.47 -9.09
C ALA A 12 -6.75 -17.42 -10.29
N LYS A 13 -6.58 -18.71 -10.01
CA LYS A 13 -6.53 -19.75 -11.06
C LYS A 13 -7.91 -20.09 -11.65
N ASP A 14 -8.99 -19.87 -10.90
CA ASP A 14 -10.32 -20.42 -11.18
C ASP A 14 -11.45 -19.37 -11.17
N ILE A 15 -11.18 -18.07 -11.19
CA ILE A 15 -12.22 -17.04 -11.17
C ILE A 15 -12.50 -16.58 -12.59
N VAL A 16 -13.57 -17.11 -13.15
CA VAL A 16 -13.96 -16.83 -14.53
C VAL A 16 -14.60 -15.46 -14.70
N ASP A 17 -15.31 -14.90 -13.69
CA ASP A 17 -16.16 -13.74 -13.92
C ASP A 17 -16.01 -12.53 -12.98
N LYS A 18 -15.42 -12.67 -11.77
CA LYS A 18 -15.35 -11.55 -10.82
C LYS A 18 -13.91 -11.27 -10.40
N ARG A 19 -13.27 -10.32 -11.08
CA ARG A 19 -11.87 -9.95 -10.83
C ARG A 19 -11.70 -8.84 -9.79
N PHE A 20 -12.72 -8.01 -9.59
CA PHE A 20 -12.64 -6.82 -8.75
C PHE A 20 -13.61 -6.90 -7.57
N ALA A 21 -13.23 -6.30 -6.44
CA ALA A 21 -14.06 -6.32 -5.24
C ALA A 21 -15.44 -5.71 -5.44
N TYR A 22 -15.57 -4.68 -6.30
CA TYR A 22 -16.86 -4.06 -6.60
C TYR A 22 -17.81 -4.93 -7.44
N GLU A 23 -17.34 -6.07 -7.96
CA GLU A 23 -18.18 -7.04 -8.68
C GLU A 23 -18.76 -8.11 -7.74
N SER A 24 -18.43 -8.07 -6.43
CA SER A 24 -18.90 -9.03 -5.44
C SER A 24 -20.27 -8.65 -4.88
N SER A 25 -21.08 -9.66 -4.50
CA SER A 25 -22.34 -9.43 -3.78
C SER A 25 -22.11 -8.69 -2.45
N ALA A 26 -21.02 -8.98 -1.75
CA ALA A 26 -20.66 -8.27 -0.53
C ALA A 26 -20.41 -6.76 -0.73
N TRP A 27 -19.97 -6.35 -1.92
CA TRP A 27 -19.87 -4.93 -2.26
C TRP A 27 -21.24 -4.29 -2.47
N GLU A 28 -22.14 -5.00 -3.19
CA GLU A 28 -23.51 -4.53 -3.42
C GLU A 28 -24.31 -4.42 -2.10
N GLU A 29 -24.20 -5.45 -1.24
CA GLU A 29 -24.89 -5.50 0.05
C GLU A 29 -24.32 -4.50 1.06
N GLY A 30 -23.02 -4.15 0.91
CA GLY A 30 -22.30 -3.28 1.85
C GLY A 30 -22.62 -1.79 1.70
N GLU A 31 -23.33 -1.37 0.65
CA GLU A 31 -23.71 0.03 0.36
C GLU A 31 -22.55 1.03 0.61
N PHE A 32 -21.34 0.69 0.16
CA PHE A 32 -20.14 1.45 0.48
C PHE A 32 -20.16 2.87 -0.06
N GLN A 33 -19.89 3.84 0.84
CA GLN A 33 -19.58 5.20 0.45
C GLN A 33 -18.18 5.26 -0.19
N VAL A 34 -18.11 5.66 -1.44
CA VAL A 34 -16.82 5.82 -2.15
C VAL A 34 -16.26 7.22 -1.90
N CYS A 35 -15.00 7.30 -1.49
CA CYS A 35 -14.26 8.55 -1.33
C CYS A 35 -12.91 8.46 -2.03
N TYR A 36 -12.58 9.46 -2.86
CA TYR A 36 -11.28 9.56 -3.52
C TYR A 36 -10.29 10.32 -2.64
N LEU A 37 -9.07 9.75 -2.53
CA LEU A 37 -7.92 10.45 -1.96
C LEU A 37 -7.24 11.23 -3.09
N GLU A 38 -7.11 12.53 -2.96
CA GLU A 38 -6.58 13.43 -4.01
C GLU A 38 -5.10 13.74 -3.81
N GLU A 39 -4.61 13.71 -2.57
CA GLU A 39 -3.22 14.01 -2.25
C GLU A 39 -2.31 12.81 -2.54
N GLN A 40 -1.20 13.06 -3.21
CA GLN A 40 -0.18 12.07 -3.52
C GLN A 40 1.08 12.35 -2.69
N HIS A 41 1.40 11.41 -1.78
CA HIS A 41 2.57 11.54 -0.90
C HIS A 41 3.78 10.71 -1.37
N ARG A 42 3.61 9.77 -2.30
CA ARG A 42 4.70 8.89 -2.76
C ARG A 42 5.56 9.55 -3.82
N GLN A 43 4.94 10.08 -4.88
CA GLN A 43 5.63 10.80 -5.94
C GLN A 43 5.69 12.28 -5.60
N ILE A 44 6.87 12.87 -5.81
CA ILE A 44 7.01 14.33 -5.83
C ILE A 44 6.30 14.83 -7.09
N ALA A 45 5.56 15.95 -6.99
CA ALA A 45 4.92 16.56 -8.15
C ALA A 45 5.94 16.77 -9.28
N GLY A 46 5.70 16.19 -10.46
CA GLY A 46 6.65 16.22 -11.57
C GLY A 46 6.32 15.23 -12.67
N GLU A 47 7.32 14.91 -13.49
CA GLU A 47 7.17 14.12 -14.72
C GLU A 47 6.65 12.69 -14.41
N MET A 48 7.12 12.04 -13.35
CA MET A 48 6.64 10.70 -12.97
C MET A 48 5.15 10.70 -12.59
N SER A 49 4.69 11.68 -11.83
CA SER A 49 3.26 11.85 -11.51
C SER A 49 2.42 12.05 -12.77
N SER A 50 2.90 12.86 -13.73
CA SER A 50 2.22 13.09 -15.01
C SER A 50 2.11 11.81 -15.83
N ILE A 51 3.20 11.03 -15.93
CA ILE A 51 3.23 9.72 -16.60
C ILE A 51 2.17 8.77 -15.99
N LEU A 52 2.18 8.62 -14.67
CA LEU A 52 1.27 7.72 -13.96
C LEU A 52 -0.20 8.13 -14.13
N ASN A 53 -0.50 9.42 -14.04
CA ASN A 53 -1.85 9.93 -14.26
C ASN A 53 -2.31 9.68 -15.71
N THR A 54 -1.44 9.87 -16.68
CA THR A 54 -1.75 9.62 -18.11
C THR A 54 -2.03 8.13 -18.37
N ILE A 55 -1.24 7.23 -17.77
CA ILE A 55 -1.49 5.77 -17.84
C ILE A 55 -2.84 5.45 -17.19
N ARG A 56 -3.11 5.99 -15.99
CA ARG A 56 -4.37 5.79 -15.26
C ARG A 56 -5.60 6.23 -16.04
N LEU A 57 -5.49 7.28 -16.85
CA LEU A 57 -6.56 7.77 -17.71
C LEU A 57 -6.74 6.93 -19.00
N GLY A 58 -5.90 5.91 -19.23
CA GLY A 58 -5.91 5.13 -20.46
C GLY A 58 -5.44 5.92 -21.69
N GLN A 59 -4.69 7.01 -21.49
CA GLN A 59 -4.24 7.93 -22.54
C GLN A 59 -2.73 7.81 -22.83
N ALA A 60 -2.13 6.68 -22.46
CA ALA A 60 -0.72 6.43 -22.64
C ALA A 60 -0.37 6.27 -24.14
N GLY A 61 0.40 7.21 -24.66
CA GLY A 61 0.90 7.24 -26.02
C GLY A 61 2.37 7.68 -26.02
N GLU A 62 2.79 8.41 -27.06
CA GLU A 62 4.15 8.94 -27.14
C GLU A 62 4.45 9.96 -26.02
N ASN A 63 3.44 10.65 -25.50
CA ASN A 63 3.54 11.50 -24.33
C ASN A 63 4.06 10.77 -23.06
N VAL A 64 3.86 9.46 -22.95
CA VAL A 64 4.38 8.60 -21.89
C VAL A 64 5.65 7.87 -22.34
N LYS A 65 5.67 7.36 -23.57
CA LYS A 65 6.79 6.57 -24.10
C LYS A 65 8.06 7.39 -24.23
N VAL A 66 7.98 8.64 -24.66
CA VAL A 66 9.17 9.51 -24.86
C VAL A 66 9.90 9.76 -23.54
N PRO A 67 9.27 10.24 -22.46
CA PRO A 67 9.94 10.37 -21.17
C PRO A 67 10.52 9.06 -20.64
N LEU A 68 9.78 7.95 -20.74
CA LEU A 68 10.27 6.65 -20.29
C LEU A 68 11.50 6.17 -21.07
N ARG A 69 11.57 6.42 -22.39
CA ARG A 69 12.75 6.10 -23.22
C ARG A 69 14.01 6.82 -22.76
N THR A 70 13.91 7.99 -22.14
CA THR A 70 15.07 8.71 -21.58
C THR A 70 15.78 7.92 -20.49
N ARG A 71 15.06 6.96 -19.88
CA ARG A 71 15.55 6.09 -18.79
C ARG A 71 15.95 4.69 -19.26
N TYR A 72 15.91 4.43 -20.57
CA TYR A 72 16.26 3.11 -21.12
C TYR A 72 17.71 2.78 -20.86
N LYS A 73 17.95 1.71 -20.11
CA LYS A 73 19.28 1.23 -19.65
C LYS A 73 20.15 2.29 -18.95
N LYS A 74 19.57 3.43 -18.57
CA LYS A 74 20.28 4.50 -17.88
C LYS A 74 20.22 4.23 -16.37
N ASN A 75 21.38 4.19 -15.71
CA ASN A 75 21.43 3.98 -14.27
C ASN A 75 20.70 5.10 -13.52
N PRO A 76 20.04 4.76 -12.40
CA PRO A 76 19.46 5.75 -11.52
C PRO A 76 20.50 6.73 -10.98
N GLU A 77 20.05 7.91 -10.62
CA GLU A 77 20.88 8.90 -9.94
C GLU A 77 20.99 8.56 -8.44
N GLY A 78 22.18 8.80 -7.86
CA GLY A 78 22.47 8.51 -6.46
C GLY A 78 23.21 7.19 -6.22
N ASN A 79 23.57 6.93 -4.96
CA ASN A 79 24.42 5.81 -4.57
C ASN A 79 23.62 4.55 -4.16
N THR A 80 22.30 4.60 -4.17
CA THR A 80 21.47 3.46 -3.74
C THR A 80 21.34 2.46 -4.89
N LYS A 81 21.72 1.21 -4.62
CA LYS A 81 21.59 0.12 -5.59
C LYS A 81 20.11 -0.11 -5.95
N ALA A 82 19.80 -0.20 -7.24
CA ALA A 82 18.42 -0.37 -7.70
C ALA A 82 17.87 -1.77 -7.40
N THR A 83 16.66 -1.86 -6.90
CA THR A 83 15.92 -3.13 -6.84
C THR A 83 15.43 -3.51 -8.23
N LYS A 84 15.65 -4.77 -8.62
CA LYS A 84 15.16 -5.27 -9.91
C LYS A 84 13.73 -5.74 -9.81
N LEU A 85 12.84 -5.18 -10.64
CA LEU A 85 11.43 -5.59 -10.71
C LEU A 85 11.18 -6.40 -11.99
N TYR A 86 10.63 -7.59 -11.83
CA TYR A 86 10.32 -8.53 -12.90
C TYR A 86 8.85 -8.90 -12.95
N THR A 87 8.38 -9.26 -14.14
CA THR A 87 6.99 -9.70 -14.38
C THR A 87 6.69 -11.09 -13.81
N LYS A 88 7.69 -11.98 -13.70
CA LYS A 88 7.53 -13.40 -13.32
C LYS A 88 8.34 -13.78 -12.09
N ASN A 89 7.80 -14.71 -11.25
CA ASN A 89 8.46 -15.18 -10.03
C ASN A 89 9.75 -15.98 -10.27
N ILE A 90 9.80 -16.81 -11.31
CA ILE A 90 10.92 -17.72 -11.57
C ILE A 90 12.25 -17.00 -11.65
N SER A 91 12.26 -15.82 -12.27
CA SER A 91 13.48 -15.02 -12.42
C SER A 91 13.93 -14.40 -11.09
N VAL A 92 12.99 -14.06 -10.20
CA VAL A 92 13.27 -13.37 -8.94
C VAL A 92 13.95 -14.26 -7.93
N ASP A 93 13.43 -15.47 -7.70
CA ASP A 93 13.98 -16.38 -6.69
C ASP A 93 15.37 -16.88 -7.15
N SER A 94 15.55 -17.17 -8.45
CA SER A 94 16.86 -17.54 -9.01
C SER A 94 17.89 -16.41 -8.86
N ILE A 95 17.52 -15.16 -9.14
CA ILE A 95 18.43 -14.02 -8.99
C ILE A 95 18.82 -13.84 -7.53
N ASN A 96 17.85 -13.83 -6.62
CA ASN A 96 18.10 -13.64 -5.20
C ASN A 96 19.00 -14.73 -4.63
N ASN A 97 18.75 -15.99 -4.98
CA ASN A 97 19.59 -17.13 -4.55
C ASN A 97 21.01 -17.02 -5.14
N THR A 98 21.13 -16.73 -6.43
CA THR A 98 22.44 -16.56 -7.07
C THR A 98 23.25 -15.41 -6.44
N GLU A 99 22.61 -14.30 -6.13
CA GLU A 99 23.30 -13.18 -5.47
C GLU A 99 23.70 -13.53 -4.02
N LEU A 100 22.83 -14.27 -3.28
CA LEU A 100 23.16 -14.74 -1.95
C LEU A 100 24.33 -15.75 -1.95
N GLU A 101 24.39 -16.64 -2.93
CA GLU A 101 25.47 -17.63 -3.07
C GLU A 101 26.84 -16.96 -3.32
N LYS A 102 26.88 -15.82 -4.01
CA LYS A 102 28.11 -15.05 -4.23
C LYS A 102 28.71 -14.46 -2.96
N ILE A 103 27.91 -14.30 -1.91
CA ILE A 103 28.40 -13.80 -0.62
C ILE A 103 29.10 -14.93 0.13
N PRO A 104 30.38 -14.74 0.54
CA PRO A 104 31.11 -15.76 1.30
C PRO A 104 30.49 -15.99 2.69
N GLY A 105 30.77 -17.14 3.27
CA GLY A 105 30.31 -17.53 4.61
C GLY A 105 29.04 -18.37 4.60
N GLU A 106 28.71 -18.89 5.78
CA GLU A 106 27.54 -19.74 6.00
C GLU A 106 26.26 -18.91 6.07
N SER A 107 25.18 -19.52 5.55
CA SER A 107 23.85 -18.93 5.61
C SER A 107 23.19 -19.22 6.95
N LYS A 108 22.66 -18.20 7.61
CA LYS A 108 21.78 -18.38 8.75
C LYS A 108 20.34 -18.50 8.27
N ILE A 109 19.64 -19.56 8.76
CA ILE A 109 18.30 -19.90 8.30
C ILE A 109 17.30 -19.59 9.40
N PHE A 110 16.22 -18.90 9.04
CA PHE A 110 15.08 -18.60 9.91
C PHE A 110 13.85 -19.31 9.35
N PHE A 111 13.24 -20.15 10.17
CA PHE A 111 12.06 -20.92 9.80
C PHE A 111 10.79 -20.25 10.26
N MET A 112 9.79 -20.21 9.40
CA MET A 112 8.45 -19.75 9.74
C MET A 112 7.78 -20.74 10.69
N THR A 113 7.21 -20.26 11.78
CA THR A 113 6.32 -21.05 12.63
C THR A 113 4.86 -20.73 12.32
N THR A 114 4.00 -21.76 12.39
CA THR A 114 2.60 -21.66 12.00
C THR A 114 1.69 -22.23 13.07
N HIS A 115 0.52 -21.61 13.30
CA HIS A 115 -0.52 -22.09 14.20
C HIS A 115 -1.89 -21.93 13.53
N GLY A 116 -2.80 -22.89 13.76
CA GLY A 116 -4.16 -22.90 13.22
C GLY A 116 -4.41 -24.04 12.24
N PHE A 117 -5.59 -24.05 11.64
CA PHE A 117 -5.99 -25.08 10.66
C PHE A 117 -5.19 -24.94 9.37
N SER A 118 -4.66 -26.06 8.84
CA SER A 118 -3.74 -26.06 7.68
C SER A 118 -4.28 -25.28 6.48
N LYS A 119 -5.55 -25.45 6.11
CA LYS A 119 -6.17 -24.71 4.99
C LYS A 119 -6.15 -23.20 5.18
N ILE A 120 -6.36 -22.73 6.42
CA ILE A 120 -6.36 -21.29 6.75
C ILE A 120 -4.92 -20.78 6.79
N VAL A 121 -4.00 -21.57 7.35
CA VAL A 121 -2.56 -21.30 7.33
C VAL A 121 -2.06 -21.15 5.90
N ASP A 122 -2.48 -22.03 4.97
CA ASP A 122 -2.08 -21.95 3.56
C ASP A 122 -2.60 -20.68 2.86
N ILE A 123 -3.81 -20.22 3.21
CA ILE A 123 -4.33 -18.93 2.74
C ILE A 123 -3.47 -17.79 3.28
N LEU A 124 -3.17 -17.80 4.57
CA LEU A 124 -2.36 -16.77 5.21
C LEU A 124 -0.93 -16.73 4.65
N LYS A 125 -0.31 -17.90 4.39
CA LYS A 125 1.00 -18.00 3.73
C LYS A 125 1.03 -17.36 2.34
N ARG A 126 -0.03 -17.52 1.55
CA ARG A 126 -0.15 -16.91 0.21
C ARG A 126 -0.25 -15.39 0.26
N SER A 127 -0.86 -14.84 1.29
CA SER A 127 -0.98 -13.38 1.50
C SER A 127 0.26 -12.79 2.18
N CYS A 128 1.01 -13.60 2.93
CA CYS A 128 2.25 -13.20 3.58
C CYS A 128 3.39 -13.13 2.57
N LEU A 129 4.16 -12.06 2.58
CA LEU A 129 5.34 -11.90 1.72
C LEU A 129 6.59 -12.58 2.29
N ALA A 130 6.55 -13.05 3.56
CA ALA A 130 7.64 -13.70 4.22
C ALA A 130 7.89 -15.11 3.64
N PRO A 131 9.14 -15.48 3.36
CA PRO A 131 9.46 -16.85 2.96
C PRO A 131 9.33 -17.82 4.13
N GLU A 132 8.97 -19.08 3.85
CA GLU A 132 8.91 -20.13 4.87
C GLU A 132 10.29 -20.42 5.45
N GLU A 133 11.31 -20.40 4.60
CA GLU A 133 12.73 -20.50 4.96
C GLU A 133 13.43 -19.23 4.47
N LEU A 134 13.88 -18.41 5.40
CA LEU A 134 14.61 -17.19 5.12
C LEU A 134 16.11 -17.43 5.33
N HIS A 135 16.87 -17.48 4.24
CA HIS A 135 18.30 -17.61 4.23
C HIS A 135 18.97 -16.24 4.19
N LEU A 136 19.81 -15.95 5.18
CA LEU A 136 20.52 -14.67 5.28
C LEU A 136 22.01 -14.89 5.48
N LYS A 137 22.82 -14.02 4.86
CA LYS A 137 24.26 -13.87 5.10
C LYS A 137 24.58 -12.41 5.41
N GLU A 138 25.64 -12.15 6.15
CA GLU A 138 26.17 -10.81 6.31
C GLU A 138 26.52 -10.22 4.94
N GLY A 139 26.11 -8.98 4.67
CA GLY A 139 26.21 -8.33 3.36
C GLY A 139 25.02 -8.59 2.41
N ALA A 140 24.05 -9.44 2.79
CA ALA A 140 22.88 -9.68 1.95
C ALA A 140 21.96 -8.46 1.89
N GLU A 141 21.51 -8.13 0.68
CA GLU A 141 20.50 -7.08 0.47
C GLU A 141 19.12 -7.60 0.87
N VAL A 142 18.46 -6.87 1.76
CA VAL A 142 17.16 -7.22 2.31
C VAL A 142 16.19 -6.05 2.27
N MET A 143 14.92 -6.39 2.39
CA MET A 143 13.81 -5.47 2.45
C MET A 143 12.86 -5.88 3.56
N PHE A 144 12.36 -4.90 4.31
CA PHE A 144 11.28 -5.10 5.25
C PHE A 144 9.95 -5.29 4.50
N ILE A 145 9.17 -6.28 4.93
CA ILE A 145 7.89 -6.66 4.27
C ILE A 145 6.67 -6.35 5.12
N LYS A 146 6.86 -5.59 6.19
CA LYS A 146 5.84 -5.16 7.12
C LYS A 146 6.20 -3.79 7.68
N ASN A 147 5.21 -3.05 8.19
CA ASN A 147 5.46 -1.82 8.94
C ASN A 147 5.81 -2.16 10.39
N SER A 148 6.82 -1.51 10.93
CA SER A 148 7.15 -1.61 12.35
C SER A 148 6.06 -0.97 13.20
N ARG A 149 5.65 -1.63 14.28
CA ARG A 149 4.73 -1.05 15.27
C ARG A 149 5.31 0.20 15.95
N GLU A 150 6.63 0.26 16.05
CA GLU A 150 7.36 1.37 16.68
C GLU A 150 7.81 2.45 15.68
N GLY A 151 7.42 2.33 14.39
CA GLY A 151 7.78 3.28 13.35
C GLY A 151 9.26 3.26 12.92
N LYS A 152 10.02 2.23 13.29
CA LYS A 152 11.45 2.09 12.95
C LYS A 152 11.69 1.84 11.46
N TYR A 153 10.73 1.21 10.77
CA TYR A 153 10.76 0.91 9.35
C TYR A 153 9.35 0.77 8.80
N VAL A 154 9.23 0.89 7.50
CA VAL A 154 7.99 0.65 6.75
C VAL A 154 8.18 -0.44 5.71
N ASN A 155 7.09 -1.02 5.22
CA ASN A 155 7.13 -1.98 4.12
C ASN A 155 7.82 -1.36 2.89
N GLY A 156 8.85 -2.05 2.38
CA GLY A 156 9.72 -1.56 1.31
C GLY A 156 11.01 -0.88 1.78
N THR A 157 11.19 -0.61 3.09
CA THR A 157 12.47 -0.12 3.62
C THR A 157 13.57 -1.13 3.31
N ARG A 158 14.67 -0.67 2.70
CA ARG A 158 15.79 -1.51 2.26
C ARG A 158 17.01 -1.31 3.14
N GLY A 159 17.83 -2.35 3.19
CA GLY A 159 19.09 -2.33 3.90
C GLY A 159 19.97 -3.54 3.57
N ILE A 160 21.07 -3.64 4.29
CA ILE A 160 22.04 -4.72 4.18
C ILE A 160 22.12 -5.41 5.55
N ILE A 161 22.24 -6.73 5.57
CA ILE A 161 22.52 -7.46 6.80
C ILE A 161 23.92 -7.07 7.27
N ASP A 162 24.01 -6.39 8.41
CA ASP A 162 25.22 -5.88 9.04
C ASP A 162 25.82 -6.91 10.03
N GLY A 163 25.15 -8.03 10.20
CA GLY A 163 25.51 -9.12 11.09
C GLY A 163 24.31 -9.71 11.82
N PHE A 164 24.59 -10.45 12.88
CA PHE A 164 23.57 -11.09 13.72
C PHE A 164 23.84 -10.79 15.18
N GLU A 165 22.80 -10.49 15.95
CA GLU A 165 22.93 -10.26 17.37
C GLU A 165 23.44 -11.50 18.11
N THR A 166 24.40 -11.32 19.00
CA THR A 166 25.09 -12.44 19.68
C THR A 166 24.16 -13.21 20.62
N LYS A 167 23.20 -12.54 21.27
CA LYS A 167 22.33 -13.18 22.28
C LYS A 167 21.16 -13.93 21.66
N THR A 168 20.45 -13.27 20.74
CA THR A 168 19.22 -13.81 20.14
C THR A 168 19.47 -14.49 18.82
N GLY A 169 20.57 -14.13 18.16
CA GLY A 169 20.86 -14.54 16.81
C GLY A 169 20.03 -13.83 15.75
N TYR A 170 19.26 -12.83 16.09
CA TYR A 170 18.43 -12.09 15.13
C TYR A 170 19.28 -11.24 14.18
N PRO A 171 18.82 -11.03 12.93
CA PRO A 171 19.56 -10.24 11.96
C PRO A 171 19.59 -8.76 12.38
N ILE A 172 20.74 -8.14 12.14
CA ILE A 172 20.92 -6.70 12.28
C ILE A 172 20.92 -6.12 10.87
N VAL A 173 19.97 -5.24 10.56
CA VAL A 173 19.88 -4.57 9.27
C VAL A 173 20.40 -3.14 9.41
N LYS A 174 21.36 -2.78 8.58
CA LYS A 174 21.77 -1.39 8.34
C LYS A 174 20.99 -0.88 7.14
N THR A 175 20.04 0.00 7.39
CA THR A 175 19.20 0.61 6.35
C THR A 175 20.01 1.60 5.50
N TYR A 176 19.53 1.92 4.30
CA TYR A 176 20.25 2.86 3.41
C TYR A 176 20.19 4.32 3.89
N ASP A 177 19.26 4.67 4.78
CA ASP A 177 19.21 5.96 5.50
C ASP A 177 20.12 5.99 6.72
N GLY A 178 20.83 4.89 7.03
CA GLY A 178 21.87 4.78 8.05
C GLY A 178 21.40 4.22 9.40
N ALA A 179 20.12 3.92 9.60
CA ALA A 179 19.65 3.30 10.82
C ALA A 179 20.14 1.84 10.94
N ARG A 180 20.44 1.42 12.18
CA ARG A 180 20.85 0.05 12.52
C ARG A 180 19.77 -0.59 13.38
N ILE A 181 19.12 -1.63 12.86
CA ILE A 181 17.91 -2.23 13.44
C ILE A 181 18.13 -3.71 13.69
N ILE A 182 17.94 -4.16 14.94
CA ILE A 182 17.82 -5.58 15.26
C ILE A 182 16.39 -5.98 14.87
N VAL A 183 16.27 -7.00 14.01
CA VAL A 183 14.99 -7.40 13.45
C VAL A 183 14.49 -8.65 14.15
N GLU A 184 13.49 -8.47 14.99
CA GLU A 184 12.84 -9.55 15.71
C GLU A 184 11.78 -10.24 14.84
N PRO A 185 11.42 -11.51 15.15
CA PRO A 185 10.27 -12.15 14.53
C PRO A 185 8.99 -11.34 14.75
N ASP A 186 8.19 -11.24 13.72
CA ASP A 186 6.86 -10.59 13.78
C ASP A 186 5.79 -11.57 13.32
N GLU A 187 4.53 -11.29 13.64
CA GLU A 187 3.43 -12.21 13.40
C GLU A 187 2.42 -11.67 12.41
N TRP A 188 1.88 -12.55 11.59
CA TRP A 188 0.71 -12.31 10.73
C TRP A 188 -0.43 -13.16 11.26
N GLN A 189 -1.60 -12.56 11.44
CA GLN A 189 -2.78 -13.21 11.99
C GLN A 189 -3.96 -13.09 11.03
N LEU A 190 -4.78 -14.11 11.03
CA LEU A 190 -6.09 -14.08 10.43
C LEU A 190 -7.11 -14.26 11.55
N GLU A 191 -7.93 -13.23 11.76
CA GLU A 191 -8.92 -13.14 12.81
C GLU A 191 -10.32 -13.28 12.20
N ASP A 192 -11.26 -13.86 12.98
CA ASP A 192 -12.67 -13.94 12.67
C ASP A 192 -13.42 -13.61 13.96
N GLY A 193 -13.93 -12.37 14.04
CA GLY A 193 -14.39 -11.79 15.30
C GLY A 193 -13.23 -11.72 16.31
N ASP A 194 -13.47 -12.16 17.52
CA ASP A 194 -12.47 -12.15 18.61
C ASP A 194 -11.55 -13.39 18.60
N SER A 195 -11.64 -14.26 17.58
CA SER A 195 -10.86 -15.50 17.52
C SER A 195 -9.80 -15.49 16.44
N ILE A 196 -8.53 -15.82 16.84
CA ILE A 196 -7.43 -16.02 15.89
C ILE A 196 -7.60 -17.40 15.24
N LYS A 197 -7.84 -17.44 13.93
CA LYS A 197 -8.00 -18.68 13.14
C LYS A 197 -6.69 -19.25 12.67
N ALA A 198 -5.73 -18.38 12.34
CA ALA A 198 -4.37 -18.77 11.96
C ALA A 198 -3.38 -17.68 12.35
N ARG A 199 -2.14 -18.11 12.60
CA ARG A 199 -1.02 -17.21 12.90
C ARG A 199 0.26 -17.76 12.26
N LEU A 200 1.07 -16.86 11.69
CA LEU A 200 2.42 -17.12 11.20
C LEU A 200 3.39 -16.23 11.97
N VAL A 201 4.57 -16.75 12.28
CA VAL A 201 5.65 -15.96 12.88
C VAL A 201 6.92 -16.17 12.05
N GLN A 202 7.52 -15.05 11.59
CA GLN A 202 8.76 -15.07 10.83
C GLN A 202 9.48 -13.73 10.99
N ILE A 203 10.77 -13.68 10.68
CA ILE A 203 11.51 -12.43 10.51
C ILE A 203 10.87 -11.64 9.35
N PRO A 204 10.46 -10.37 9.56
CA PRO A 204 9.76 -9.58 8.55
C PRO A 204 10.70 -9.04 7.45
N LEU A 205 11.56 -9.92 6.92
CA LEU A 205 12.54 -9.63 5.88
C LEU A 205 12.41 -10.58 4.70
N ARG A 206 12.87 -10.12 3.55
CA ARG A 206 13.13 -10.93 2.37
C ARG A 206 14.37 -10.42 1.65
N LEU A 207 14.99 -11.26 0.82
CA LEU A 207 16.05 -10.84 -0.10
C LEU A 207 15.50 -9.80 -1.09
N ALA A 208 16.30 -8.80 -1.43
CA ALA A 208 15.85 -7.61 -2.14
C ALA A 208 16.70 -7.19 -3.35
N TRP A 209 17.50 -8.10 -3.92
CA TRP A 209 18.14 -7.85 -5.21
C TRP A 209 17.12 -7.83 -6.36
N ALA A 210 16.11 -8.71 -6.26
CA ALA A 210 14.99 -8.76 -7.19
C ALA A 210 13.66 -9.02 -6.47
N VAL A 211 12.57 -8.45 -7.02
CA VAL A 211 11.20 -8.61 -6.52
C VAL A 211 10.25 -8.70 -7.73
N THR A 212 9.14 -9.44 -7.63
CA THR A 212 8.13 -9.38 -8.69
C THR A 212 7.28 -8.13 -8.58
N ILE A 213 6.74 -7.68 -9.71
CA ILE A 213 5.84 -6.52 -9.75
C ILE A 213 4.62 -6.74 -8.82
N HIS A 214 4.02 -7.94 -8.81
CA HIS A 214 2.93 -8.26 -7.87
C HIS A 214 3.33 -8.08 -6.40
N LYS A 215 4.48 -8.62 -6.01
CA LYS A 215 4.98 -8.52 -4.63
C LYS A 215 5.49 -7.11 -4.29
N SER A 216 5.70 -6.25 -5.27
CA SER A 216 6.09 -4.85 -5.05
C SER A 216 4.89 -3.94 -4.75
N GLN A 217 3.64 -4.42 -4.85
CA GLN A 217 2.47 -3.62 -4.50
C GLN A 217 2.59 -3.11 -3.05
N GLY A 218 2.22 -1.85 -2.83
CA GLY A 218 2.37 -1.21 -1.52
C GLY A 218 3.78 -0.68 -1.19
N MET A 219 4.83 -1.12 -1.90
CA MET A 219 6.20 -0.67 -1.66
C MET A 219 6.48 0.71 -2.25
N THR A 220 7.51 1.37 -1.71
CA THR A 220 8.08 2.61 -2.25
C THR A 220 9.58 2.42 -2.42
N LEU A 221 10.09 2.69 -3.63
CA LEU A 221 11.49 2.51 -4.00
C LEU A 221 12.08 3.84 -4.47
N ASP A 222 13.26 4.18 -3.96
CA ASP A 222 13.99 5.35 -4.47
C ASP A 222 14.56 5.04 -5.85
N ASN A 223 15.17 3.85 -6.01
CA ASN A 223 15.75 3.38 -7.26
C ASN A 223 15.23 1.99 -7.64
N ALA A 224 14.80 1.83 -8.89
CA ALA A 224 14.37 0.53 -9.43
C ALA A 224 14.86 0.32 -10.86
N GLU A 225 15.30 -0.91 -11.13
CA GLU A 225 15.52 -1.44 -12.48
C GLU A 225 14.29 -2.26 -12.86
N ILE A 226 13.56 -1.83 -13.89
CA ILE A 226 12.26 -2.39 -14.24
C ILE A 226 12.31 -2.96 -15.65
N ASP A 227 11.98 -4.25 -15.80
CA ASP A 227 11.80 -4.88 -17.10
C ASP A 227 10.32 -5.19 -17.35
N LEU A 228 9.74 -4.48 -18.31
CA LEU A 228 8.35 -4.60 -18.74
C LEU A 228 8.23 -5.18 -20.16
N SER A 229 9.30 -5.79 -20.70
CA SER A 229 9.26 -6.43 -22.02
C SER A 229 8.22 -7.53 -22.12
N ASP A 230 8.03 -8.27 -21.02
CA ASP A 230 7.12 -9.40 -20.90
C ASP A 230 5.88 -9.08 -20.06
N ALA A 231 5.46 -7.82 -20.00
CA ALA A 231 4.21 -7.48 -19.34
C ALA A 231 3.04 -8.17 -20.07
N PHE A 232 2.21 -8.88 -19.33
CA PHE A 232 1.16 -9.75 -19.90
C PHE A 232 -0.26 -9.41 -19.39
N GLU A 233 -0.39 -8.46 -18.48
CA GLU A 233 -1.64 -8.06 -17.86
C GLU A 233 -1.75 -6.54 -17.77
N PRO A 234 -2.94 -5.95 -18.07
CA PRO A 234 -3.20 -4.53 -17.86
C PRO A 234 -2.95 -4.12 -16.41
N GLY A 235 -2.44 -2.90 -16.18
CA GLY A 235 -2.09 -2.40 -14.85
C GLY A 235 -0.68 -2.78 -14.38
N MET A 236 -0.01 -3.76 -14.99
CA MET A 236 1.30 -4.23 -14.55
C MET A 236 2.37 -3.14 -14.62
N GLY A 237 2.42 -2.39 -15.71
CA GLY A 237 3.34 -1.27 -15.84
C GLY A 237 2.97 -0.11 -14.90
N TYR A 238 1.69 0.19 -14.73
CA TYR A 238 1.24 1.18 -13.76
C TYR A 238 1.71 0.83 -12.34
N VAL A 239 1.53 -0.44 -11.91
CA VAL A 239 2.02 -0.91 -10.61
C VAL A 239 3.54 -0.75 -10.50
N ALA A 240 4.31 -1.23 -11.47
CA ALA A 240 5.77 -1.19 -11.44
C ALA A 240 6.30 0.25 -11.38
N LEU A 241 5.85 1.11 -12.29
CA LEU A 241 6.26 2.51 -12.38
C LEU A 241 5.84 3.32 -11.16
N SER A 242 4.65 3.03 -10.58
CA SER A 242 4.19 3.70 -9.37
C SER A 242 4.98 3.34 -8.11
N ARG A 243 5.88 2.35 -8.17
CA ARG A 243 6.78 2.05 -7.03
C ARG A 243 7.87 3.09 -6.88
N VAL A 244 8.31 3.73 -7.97
CA VAL A 244 9.45 4.65 -7.97
C VAL A 244 9.00 6.08 -7.66
N ARG A 245 9.75 6.78 -6.81
CA ARG A 245 9.41 8.14 -6.38
C ARG A 245 9.57 9.17 -7.49
N THR A 246 10.61 9.02 -8.31
CA THR A 246 10.99 9.99 -9.34
C THR A 246 11.37 9.29 -10.65
N LEU A 247 11.26 9.98 -11.77
CA LEU A 247 11.71 9.43 -13.05
C LEU A 247 13.23 9.17 -13.07
N SER A 248 14.03 9.99 -12.37
CA SER A 248 15.49 9.80 -12.27
C SER A 248 15.89 8.52 -11.52
N GLY A 249 15.04 8.03 -10.61
CA GLY A 249 15.23 6.76 -9.91
C GLY A 249 14.90 5.52 -10.75
N LEU A 250 14.32 5.69 -11.94
CA LEU A 250 13.97 4.60 -12.84
C LEU A 250 15.14 4.22 -13.75
N LYS A 251 15.44 2.91 -13.84
CA LYS A 251 16.17 2.29 -14.95
C LYS A 251 15.24 1.34 -15.68
N LEU A 252 14.82 1.71 -16.88
CA LEU A 252 13.95 0.90 -17.71
C LEU A 252 14.79 -0.06 -18.57
N MET A 253 14.52 -1.37 -18.49
CA MET A 253 15.24 -2.39 -19.27
C MET A 253 14.50 -2.77 -20.54
N GLY A 254 13.18 -2.76 -20.49
CA GLY A 254 12.32 -3.06 -21.63
C GLY A 254 10.88 -2.59 -21.33
N LEU A 255 10.12 -2.40 -22.41
CA LEU A 255 8.75 -1.93 -22.35
C LEU A 255 7.96 -2.46 -23.54
N ASN A 256 6.85 -3.15 -23.30
CA ASN A 256 5.88 -3.49 -24.33
C ASN A 256 4.61 -2.62 -24.20
N ASP A 257 3.73 -2.69 -25.18
CA ASP A 257 2.51 -1.87 -25.20
C ASP A 257 1.51 -2.29 -24.12
N MET A 258 1.48 -3.57 -23.70
CA MET A 258 0.63 -4.08 -22.63
C MET A 258 0.94 -3.40 -21.29
N ALA A 259 2.20 -3.08 -21.02
CA ALA A 259 2.62 -2.42 -19.79
C ALA A 259 1.98 -1.03 -19.58
N LEU A 260 1.60 -0.36 -20.65
CA LEU A 260 0.98 0.98 -20.59
C LEU A 260 -0.55 0.93 -20.62
N GLN A 261 -1.13 -0.27 -20.69
CA GLN A 261 -2.57 -0.45 -20.67
C GLN A 261 -3.09 -0.57 -19.26
N VAL A 262 -4.32 -0.11 -19.07
CA VAL A 262 -5.15 -0.32 -17.89
C VAL A 262 -6.42 -1.06 -18.30
N ASP A 263 -7.05 -1.76 -17.36
CA ASP A 263 -8.28 -2.49 -17.67
C ASP A 263 -9.40 -1.52 -18.05
N SER A 264 -10.04 -1.76 -19.20
CA SER A 264 -11.11 -0.90 -19.74
C SER A 264 -12.34 -0.86 -18.82
N LYS A 265 -12.67 -1.97 -18.15
CA LYS A 265 -13.77 -2.02 -17.19
C LYS A 265 -13.55 -1.04 -16.04
N ILE A 266 -12.28 -0.93 -15.59
CA ILE A 266 -11.91 0.00 -14.51
C ILE A 266 -12.09 1.46 -14.94
N LEU A 267 -11.71 1.79 -16.19
CA LEU A 267 -11.89 3.16 -16.70
C LEU A 267 -13.34 3.62 -16.65
N ASP A 268 -14.29 2.73 -16.97
CA ASP A 268 -15.72 3.05 -16.95
C ASP A 268 -16.27 3.11 -15.52
N HIS A 269 -15.82 2.20 -14.63
CA HIS A 269 -16.23 2.25 -13.23
C HIS A 269 -15.62 3.43 -12.47
N ASP A 270 -14.39 3.84 -12.77
CA ASP A 270 -13.71 4.99 -12.15
C ASP A 270 -14.51 6.29 -12.32
N LYS A 271 -15.17 6.47 -13.47
CA LYS A 271 -16.06 7.62 -13.70
C LYS A 271 -17.20 7.65 -12.68
N LYS A 272 -17.86 6.50 -12.48
CA LYS A 272 -18.96 6.35 -11.51
C LYS A 272 -18.47 6.57 -10.07
N PHE A 273 -17.31 6.01 -9.73
CA PHE A 273 -16.72 6.18 -8.40
C PHE A 273 -16.37 7.64 -8.11
N LYS A 274 -15.85 8.38 -9.09
CA LYS A 274 -15.60 9.83 -8.96
C LYS A 274 -16.88 10.61 -8.76
N GLU A 275 -17.93 10.30 -9.50
CA GLU A 275 -19.25 10.92 -9.32
C GLU A 275 -19.80 10.67 -7.91
N TRP A 276 -19.70 9.42 -7.41
CA TRP A 276 -20.13 9.08 -6.04
C TRP A 276 -19.30 9.81 -4.99
N SER A 277 -17.98 9.88 -5.18
CA SER A 277 -17.10 10.62 -4.27
C SER A 277 -17.43 12.12 -4.25
N ASN A 278 -17.72 12.72 -5.39
CA ASN A 278 -18.10 14.15 -5.47
C ASN A 278 -19.43 14.40 -4.74
N ARG A 279 -20.44 13.54 -4.93
CA ARG A 279 -21.71 13.63 -4.20
C ARG A 279 -21.49 13.48 -2.69
N ALA A 280 -20.64 12.53 -2.26
CA ALA A 280 -20.30 12.36 -0.85
C ALA A 280 -19.66 13.62 -0.26
N ARG A 281 -18.75 14.25 -1.00
CA ARG A 281 -18.10 15.51 -0.60
C ARG A 281 -19.11 16.64 -0.43
N GLU A 282 -20.04 16.80 -1.37
CA GLU A 282 -21.10 17.83 -1.29
C GLU A 282 -21.96 17.64 -0.04
N VAL A 283 -22.35 16.41 0.27
CA VAL A 283 -23.10 16.10 1.48
C VAL A 283 -22.31 16.45 2.73
N ILE A 284 -21.04 16.05 2.83
CA ILE A 284 -20.18 16.35 4.00
C ILE A 284 -20.01 17.88 4.16
N LEU A 285 -19.76 18.60 3.06
CA LEU A 285 -19.62 20.06 3.09
C LEU A 285 -20.91 20.76 3.51
N SER A 286 -22.08 20.25 3.10
CA SER A 286 -23.38 20.81 3.53
C SER A 286 -23.59 20.66 5.03
N PHE A 287 -23.12 19.58 5.66
CA PHE A 287 -23.16 19.42 7.12
C PHE A 287 -22.17 20.34 7.84
N SER A 288 -20.99 20.61 7.27
CA SER A 288 -20.00 21.49 7.90
C SER A 288 -20.38 22.96 7.86
N THR A 289 -21.31 23.34 6.99
CA THR A 289 -21.87 24.70 6.90
C THR A 289 -23.15 24.90 7.70
N MET A 290 -23.70 23.84 8.31
CA MET A 290 -24.84 23.96 9.21
C MET A 290 -24.43 24.67 10.51
N PRO A 291 -25.22 25.64 11.01
CA PRO A 291 -24.94 26.29 12.27
C PRO A 291 -24.93 25.25 13.40
N VAL A 292 -23.90 25.29 14.23
CA VAL A 292 -23.82 24.43 15.42
C VAL A 292 -24.95 24.83 16.37
N ILE A 293 -25.96 23.99 16.48
CA ILE A 293 -27.02 24.15 17.47
C ILE A 293 -26.44 23.82 18.83
N THR A 294 -26.00 24.82 19.57
CA THR A 294 -25.62 24.63 20.98
C THR A 294 -26.88 24.69 21.83
N PRO A 295 -27.21 23.65 22.60
CA PRO A 295 -28.32 23.75 23.55
C PRO A 295 -27.94 24.74 24.66
N THR A 296 -28.57 25.91 24.68
CA THR A 296 -28.44 26.83 25.80
C THR A 296 -29.18 26.26 26.98
N ARG A 297 -28.46 25.81 28.00
CA ARG A 297 -29.05 25.51 29.34
C ARG A 297 -29.36 26.82 30.03
N SER A 298 -30.62 27.22 30.07
CA SER A 298 -31.06 28.20 31.06
C SER A 298 -31.29 27.48 32.37
N CYS A 299 -30.49 27.76 33.39
CA CYS A 299 -30.74 27.30 34.75
C CYS A 299 -31.90 28.07 35.35
N SER A 300 -33.09 27.52 35.26
CA SER A 300 -34.21 27.85 36.13
C SER A 300 -34.95 26.56 36.45
N PRO A 301 -35.25 26.26 37.70
CA PRO A 301 -35.93 25.02 38.03
C PRO A 301 -37.38 25.08 37.53
N GLY A 302 -37.70 24.26 36.51
CA GLY A 302 -39.06 23.93 36.19
C GLY A 302 -39.64 24.19 34.80
N LYS A 303 -38.89 24.72 33.81
CA LYS A 303 -39.39 24.80 32.41
C LYS A 303 -38.24 24.66 31.39
N TYR A 304 -38.34 23.65 30.53
CA TYR A 304 -37.49 23.53 29.35
C TYR A 304 -38.03 24.41 28.21
N VAL A 305 -37.27 25.41 27.79
CA VAL A 305 -37.54 26.18 26.55
C VAL A 305 -36.35 25.94 25.66
N SER A 306 -36.57 25.32 24.49
CA SER A 306 -35.57 25.16 23.43
C SER A 306 -35.49 26.44 22.63
N GLY A 307 -34.42 27.24 22.76
CA GLY A 307 -34.10 28.38 21.93
C GLY A 307 -33.00 28.02 20.92
N ILE A 308 -33.20 28.31 19.65
CA ILE A 308 -32.22 28.19 18.59
C ILE A 308 -31.58 29.58 18.39
N SER A 309 -30.29 29.70 18.72
CA SER A 309 -29.52 30.93 18.36
C SER A 309 -28.53 30.59 17.25
N ALA A 310 -28.66 31.31 16.12
CA ALA A 310 -27.71 31.24 15.02
C ALA A 310 -26.44 32.05 15.37
N VAL A 311 -25.27 31.40 15.33
CA VAL A 311 -23.98 32.08 15.44
C VAL A 311 -23.40 32.24 14.03
N SER A 312 -23.00 33.47 13.68
CA SER A 312 -22.34 33.77 12.40
C SER A 312 -21.05 33.03 12.20
N PRO A 313 -20.69 32.66 10.96
CA PRO A 313 -19.47 31.90 10.70
C PRO A 313 -18.21 32.73 11.01
N PRO A 314 -17.11 32.11 11.48
CA PRO A 314 -15.85 32.81 11.70
C PRO A 314 -15.22 33.25 10.38
N THR A 315 -14.77 34.50 10.32
CA THR A 315 -14.01 35.06 9.20
C THR A 315 -12.55 34.61 9.27
N SER A 316 -12.09 34.05 8.14
CA SER A 316 -10.72 33.99 7.57
C SER A 316 -9.52 33.46 8.38
N ASP A 317 -8.77 32.57 7.67
CA ASP A 317 -7.32 32.40 7.68
C ASP A 317 -6.64 31.81 8.94
N THR A 318 -6.98 30.56 9.28
CA THR A 318 -6.06 29.66 9.99
C THR A 318 -6.22 28.23 9.47
N PRO A 319 -5.13 27.47 9.30
CA PRO A 319 -5.21 26.06 8.87
C PRO A 319 -5.94 25.26 9.95
N VAL A 320 -7.05 24.65 9.58
CA VAL A 320 -7.85 23.81 10.46
C VAL A 320 -7.08 22.52 10.73
N SER A 321 -6.47 22.43 11.90
CA SER A 321 -6.04 21.13 12.44
C SER A 321 -7.31 20.32 12.74
N LEU A 322 -7.41 19.11 12.18
CA LEU A 322 -8.48 18.17 12.48
C LEU A 322 -8.39 17.74 13.95
N HIS A 323 -9.04 18.48 14.84
CA HIS A 323 -9.38 17.95 16.16
C HIS A 323 -10.66 17.11 16.02
N ALA A 324 -10.55 15.83 16.40
CA ALA A 324 -11.65 14.90 16.44
C ALA A 324 -12.79 15.47 17.29
N PHE A 325 -13.92 15.81 16.66
CA PHE A 325 -15.14 16.11 17.36
C PHE A 325 -15.79 14.79 17.81
N ALA A 326 -15.80 14.55 19.11
CA ALA A 326 -16.58 13.49 19.72
C ALA A 326 -18.08 13.82 19.60
N MET A 327 -18.75 13.26 18.60
CA MET A 327 -20.22 13.22 18.58
C MET A 327 -20.74 12.08 19.47
N PRO A 328 -21.89 12.24 20.12
CA PRO A 328 -22.49 11.15 20.87
C PRO A 328 -22.79 9.97 19.94
N SER A 329 -22.37 8.78 20.33
CA SER A 329 -22.45 7.53 19.56
C SER A 329 -23.86 7.17 19.05
N THR A 330 -24.90 7.71 19.67
CA THR A 330 -26.32 7.45 19.33
C THR A 330 -26.78 8.13 18.04
N ILE A 331 -26.15 9.23 17.62
CA ILE A 331 -26.53 9.95 16.38
C ILE A 331 -25.80 9.35 15.17
N LEU A 332 -24.57 8.88 15.35
CA LEU A 332 -23.80 8.21 14.27
C LEU A 332 -24.41 6.88 13.85
N SER A 333 -24.98 6.11 14.78
CA SER A 333 -25.58 4.81 14.46
C SER A 333 -26.90 4.91 13.69
N THR A 334 -27.61 6.03 13.79
CA THR A 334 -28.90 6.24 13.11
C THR A 334 -28.74 6.80 11.69
N ILE A 335 -27.64 7.52 11.42
CA ILE A 335 -27.39 8.18 10.12
C ILE A 335 -26.43 7.40 9.25
N MET A 336 -25.49 6.64 9.80
CA MET A 336 -24.43 5.99 9.01
C MET A 336 -24.39 4.47 9.09
N GLY A 337 -25.12 3.77 9.91
CA GLY A 337 -25.10 2.30 9.94
C GLY A 337 -23.70 1.66 10.13
N PHE A 338 -22.70 2.39 10.68
CA PHE A 338 -21.30 1.96 10.74
C PHE A 338 -20.72 2.00 12.15
N SER A 339 -20.18 0.88 12.57
CA SER A 339 -19.21 0.78 13.65
C SER A 339 -17.81 1.07 13.06
N LEU A 340 -17.26 2.24 13.37
CA LEU A 340 -15.85 2.58 13.07
C LEU A 340 -14.99 2.08 14.23
N SER A 341 -14.38 0.90 14.07
CA SER A 341 -13.23 0.48 14.88
C SER A 341 -11.97 1.17 14.33
N PHE A 342 -11.51 2.22 15.01
CA PHE A 342 -10.17 2.74 14.82
C PHE A 342 -9.19 1.87 15.60
N ALA A 343 -8.35 1.10 14.90
CA ALA A 343 -7.10 0.61 15.47
C ALA A 343 -6.02 1.66 15.16
N MET A 344 -5.43 2.23 16.24
CA MET A 344 -4.23 3.06 16.18
C MET A 344 -3.01 2.26 15.71
#